data_25becfd84756d96764baf4377478616f
#
_entry.id   25becfd84756d96764baf4377478616f
#
_cell.length_a   1.000
_cell.length_b   1.000
_cell.length_c   1.000
_cell.angle_alpha   90.00
_cell.angle_beta   90.00
_cell.angle_gamma   90.00
#
_symmetry.space_group_name_H-M   'P 1'
#
loop_
_entity.id
_entity.type
_entity.pdbx_description
1 polymer ?
#
loop_
_entity_poly.entity_id
_entity_poly.type
_entity_poly.pdbx_seq_one_letter_code
_entity_poly.pdbx_strand_id
1 'polypeptide(L)'
;SIKINGEAFNAETDRIAIYGSGTVIIPQGKQVSKHALIAYTENNYGGESMEFEVEKYYRTAELGATFDNKIRSFRLKKGYSCTLANNPDGTGFSRVYIASDADIEVPEMPEGLEFVSFVRVFRWEWVSKKGICNGGLAAITNSSWYNDWAAGGATDNPDFEYVPMRHNLGWDSFETINTRNNVSHVLGYNEPDHTDQAN
;
A
#
# COMPACT_ATOMS: atom_id res chain seq x y z
N SER A 1 1.49 9.04 -33.33
CA SER A 1 0.89 8.11 -32.34
C SER A 1 1.98 7.63 -31.36
N ILE A 2 1.66 7.61 -30.09
CA ILE A 2 2.55 7.06 -29.06
C ILE A 2 2.47 5.55 -29.16
N LYS A 3 3.63 4.89 -29.13
CA LYS A 3 3.73 3.44 -29.11
C LYS A 3 4.47 2.98 -27.86
N ILE A 4 3.98 1.93 -27.22
CA ILE A 4 4.62 1.27 -26.08
C ILE A 4 5.01 -0.14 -26.55
N ASN A 5 6.32 -0.45 -26.52
CA ASN A 5 6.85 -1.75 -26.99
C ASN A 5 6.38 -2.13 -28.41
N GLY A 6 6.19 -1.13 -29.29
CA GLY A 6 5.76 -1.34 -30.67
C GLY A 6 4.25 -1.34 -30.88
N GLU A 7 3.45 -1.41 -29.84
CA GLU A 7 1.98 -1.33 -29.89
C GLU A 7 1.48 0.10 -29.69
N ALA A 8 0.34 0.45 -30.28
CA ALA A 8 -0.26 1.77 -30.11
C ALA A 8 -0.71 1.97 -28.67
N PHE A 9 -0.42 3.17 -28.12
CA PHE A 9 -0.94 3.59 -26.81
C PHE A 9 -2.46 3.56 -26.80
N ASN A 10 -3.04 2.93 -25.81
CA ASN A 10 -4.46 2.91 -25.54
C ASN A 10 -4.73 3.66 -24.23
N ALA A 11 -5.40 4.82 -24.33
CA ALA A 11 -5.69 5.67 -23.17
C ALA A 11 -6.65 5.04 -22.14
N GLU A 12 -7.34 3.98 -22.50
CA GLU A 12 -8.24 3.27 -21.57
C GLU A 12 -7.49 2.26 -20.70
N THR A 13 -6.37 1.73 -21.21
CA THR A 13 -5.64 0.63 -20.55
C THR A 13 -4.21 1.00 -20.16
N ASP A 14 -3.62 2.02 -20.82
CA ASP A 14 -2.24 2.41 -20.63
C ASP A 14 -2.17 3.74 -19.87
N ARG A 15 -1.22 3.88 -18.96
CA ARG A 15 -0.96 5.13 -18.27
C ARG A 15 0.42 5.67 -18.59
N ILE A 16 0.48 6.97 -18.82
CA ILE A 16 1.71 7.73 -18.91
C ILE A 16 1.76 8.65 -17.69
N ALA A 17 2.78 8.51 -16.88
CA ALA A 17 3.09 9.45 -15.81
C ALA A 17 4.20 10.40 -16.28
N ILE A 18 3.94 11.70 -16.26
CA ILE A 18 4.92 12.73 -16.56
C ILE A 18 5.36 13.37 -15.26
N TYR A 19 6.63 13.23 -14.95
CA TYR A 19 7.24 13.84 -13.77
C TYR A 19 7.91 15.16 -14.15
N GLY A 20 7.99 16.09 -13.22
CA GLY A 20 8.51 17.45 -13.45
C GLY A 20 9.95 17.52 -13.97
N SER A 21 10.69 16.41 -13.95
CA SER A 21 12.01 16.25 -14.59
C SER A 21 11.93 16.03 -16.11
N GLY A 22 10.74 15.95 -16.68
CA GLY A 22 10.53 15.56 -18.07
C GLY A 22 10.68 14.06 -18.33
N THR A 23 10.91 13.25 -17.31
CA THR A 23 10.99 11.80 -17.45
C THR A 23 9.58 11.24 -17.57
N VAL A 24 9.30 10.62 -18.70
CA VAL A 24 8.09 9.83 -18.89
C VAL A 24 8.39 8.42 -18.42
N ILE A 25 7.82 8.03 -17.29
CA ILE A 25 7.86 6.64 -16.87
C ILE A 25 6.60 6.00 -17.43
N ILE A 26 6.79 5.08 -18.35
CA ILE A 26 5.71 4.23 -18.82
C ILE A 26 5.74 3.01 -17.92
N PRO A 27 4.75 2.81 -17.06
CA PRO A 27 4.68 1.58 -16.28
C PRO A 27 4.70 0.39 -17.25
N GLN A 28 5.71 -0.44 -17.14
CA GLN A 28 5.77 -1.69 -17.88
C GLN A 28 4.77 -2.67 -17.27
N GLY A 29 3.56 -2.53 -17.64
CA GLY A 29 2.53 -3.40 -17.16
C GLY A 29 1.29 -3.03 -17.90
N LYS A 30 1.09 -3.73 -18.94
CA LYS A 30 -0.18 -3.82 -19.62
C LYS A 30 -1.25 -3.97 -18.57
N GLN A 31 -2.22 -3.11 -18.66
CA GLN A 31 -3.44 -3.14 -17.87
C GLN A 31 -3.21 -2.85 -16.38
N VAL A 32 -3.91 -1.86 -15.92
CA VAL A 32 -4.45 -1.91 -14.57
C VAL A 32 -5.25 -3.22 -14.54
N SER A 33 -4.60 -4.28 -14.14
CA SER A 33 -5.31 -5.53 -13.95
C SER A 33 -6.43 -5.22 -12.98
N LYS A 34 -7.68 -5.49 -13.36
CA LYS A 34 -8.80 -5.46 -12.41
C LYS A 34 -8.52 -6.40 -11.23
N HIS A 35 -7.49 -7.20 -11.34
CA HIS A 35 -7.11 -8.31 -10.48
C HIS A 35 -5.69 -8.15 -9.95
N ALA A 36 -5.38 -6.97 -9.41
CA ALA A 36 -4.09 -6.71 -8.78
C ALA A 36 -3.83 -7.67 -7.60
N LEU A 37 -4.89 -8.00 -6.86
CA LEU A 37 -4.89 -8.99 -5.79
C LEU A 37 -6.04 -9.98 -6.02
N ILE A 38 -5.74 -11.27 -5.90
CA ILE A 38 -6.73 -12.35 -5.86
C ILE A 38 -6.48 -13.13 -4.57
N ALA A 39 -7.50 -13.27 -3.72
CA ALA A 39 -7.44 -14.12 -2.54
C ALA A 39 -8.33 -15.35 -2.70
N TYR A 40 -8.01 -16.37 -1.90
CA TYR A 40 -8.64 -17.70 -1.97
C TYR A 40 -8.99 -18.17 -0.57
N THR A 41 -10.07 -18.96 -0.47
CA THR A 41 -10.57 -19.49 0.81
C THR A 41 -9.83 -20.73 1.30
N GLU A 42 -8.97 -21.32 0.48
CA GLU A 42 -8.15 -22.48 0.84
C GLU A 42 -6.65 -22.19 0.56
N ASN A 43 -5.79 -22.98 1.19
CA ASN A 43 -4.37 -22.96 0.91
C ASN A 43 -4.09 -23.36 -0.54
N ASN A 44 -2.91 -22.99 -1.04
CA ASN A 44 -2.44 -23.28 -2.38
C ASN A 44 -3.41 -22.80 -3.49
N TYR A 45 -4.06 -21.64 -3.24
CA TYR A 45 -4.94 -20.98 -4.21
C TYR A 45 -6.19 -21.77 -4.56
N GLY A 46 -6.65 -22.62 -3.64
CA GLY A 46 -7.85 -23.42 -3.76
C GLY A 46 -9.11 -22.74 -3.23
N GLY A 47 -10.24 -23.42 -3.37
CA GLY A 47 -11.53 -22.96 -2.91
C GLY A 47 -12.13 -21.84 -3.76
N GLU A 48 -12.93 -20.99 -3.14
CA GLU A 48 -13.50 -19.81 -3.79
C GLU A 48 -12.45 -18.70 -3.90
N SER A 49 -12.55 -17.90 -4.96
CA SER A 49 -11.65 -16.78 -5.20
C SER A 49 -12.39 -15.45 -5.24
N MET A 50 -11.73 -14.40 -4.76
CA MET A 50 -12.18 -13.01 -4.82
C MET A 50 -11.10 -12.13 -5.39
N GLU A 51 -11.50 -11.27 -6.32
CA GLU A 51 -10.66 -10.27 -6.96
C GLU A 51 -10.90 -8.92 -6.31
N PHE A 52 -9.81 -8.21 -6.01
CA PHE A 52 -9.87 -6.94 -5.30
C PHE A 52 -9.59 -5.78 -6.25
N GLU A 53 -10.49 -4.82 -6.26
CA GLU A 53 -10.32 -3.56 -6.97
C GLU A 53 -9.26 -2.69 -6.30
N VAL A 54 -8.44 -2.03 -7.10
CA VAL A 54 -7.43 -1.09 -6.62
C VAL A 54 -8.09 0.17 -6.05
N GLU A 55 -7.49 0.73 -5.00
CA GLU A 55 -7.94 1.96 -4.34
C GLU A 55 -9.31 1.82 -3.63
N LYS A 56 -9.66 0.60 -3.26
CA LYS A 56 -10.87 0.29 -2.52
C LYS A 56 -10.56 -0.44 -1.22
N TYR A 57 -11.33 -0.15 -0.20
CA TYR A 57 -11.26 -0.87 1.08
C TYR A 57 -12.32 -1.97 1.11
N TYR A 58 -11.88 -3.15 1.51
CA TYR A 58 -12.73 -4.29 1.77
C TYR A 58 -12.70 -4.61 3.25
N ARG A 59 -13.85 -4.52 3.88
CA ARG A 59 -14.07 -4.82 5.29
C ARG A 59 -15.03 -6.00 5.38
N THR A 60 -15.42 -6.38 6.60
CA THR A 60 -16.37 -7.48 6.83
C THR A 60 -17.56 -7.45 5.89
N ALA A 61 -18.16 -6.28 5.63
CA ALA A 61 -19.33 -6.17 4.76
C ALA A 61 -19.00 -6.47 3.29
N GLU A 62 -17.91 -5.93 2.77
CA GLU A 62 -17.47 -6.14 1.38
C GLU A 62 -16.88 -7.53 1.16
N LEU A 63 -16.21 -8.11 2.17
CA LEU A 63 -15.70 -9.48 2.14
C LEU A 63 -16.83 -10.51 2.21
N GLY A 64 -17.89 -10.17 2.92
CA GLY A 64 -19.05 -11.05 3.10
C GLY A 64 -18.71 -12.33 3.86
N ALA A 65 -19.71 -13.18 4.08
CA ALA A 65 -19.56 -14.40 4.86
C ALA A 65 -18.61 -15.44 4.24
N THR A 66 -18.30 -15.30 2.95
CA THR A 66 -17.41 -16.23 2.24
C THR A 66 -15.94 -15.94 2.48
N PHE A 67 -15.55 -14.64 2.56
CA PHE A 67 -14.14 -14.24 2.65
C PHE A 67 -13.76 -13.65 4.00
N ASP A 68 -14.70 -13.04 4.74
CA ASP A 68 -14.41 -12.51 6.07
C ASP A 68 -13.89 -13.60 7.01
N ASN A 69 -12.68 -13.41 7.54
CA ASN A 69 -11.95 -14.39 8.37
C ASN A 69 -11.59 -15.73 7.66
N LYS A 70 -11.73 -15.80 6.35
CA LYS A 70 -11.56 -17.06 5.61
C LYS A 70 -10.53 -17.03 4.49
N ILE A 71 -9.81 -15.94 4.32
CA ILE A 71 -8.70 -15.88 3.36
C ILE A 71 -7.58 -16.78 3.85
N ARG A 72 -7.11 -17.69 2.97
CA ARG A 72 -6.05 -18.67 3.30
C ARG A 72 -4.83 -18.58 2.39
N SER A 73 -4.99 -18.02 1.21
CA SER A 73 -3.90 -17.77 0.27
C SER A 73 -4.23 -16.61 -0.64
N PHE A 74 -3.21 -16.02 -1.28
CA PHE A 74 -3.44 -14.93 -2.22
C PHE A 74 -2.28 -14.79 -3.23
N ARG A 75 -2.55 -14.06 -4.30
CA ARG A 75 -1.59 -13.61 -5.30
C ARG A 75 -1.69 -12.11 -5.48
N LEU A 76 -0.57 -11.42 -5.40
CA LEU A 76 -0.43 -9.98 -5.63
C LEU A 76 0.45 -9.75 -6.84
N LYS A 77 -0.05 -8.98 -7.80
CA LYS A 77 0.69 -8.65 -9.02
C LYS A 77 1.80 -7.65 -8.77
N LYS A 78 2.88 -7.79 -9.53
CA LYS A 78 3.96 -6.80 -9.59
C LYS A 78 3.40 -5.40 -9.87
N GLY A 79 3.95 -4.41 -9.18
CA GLY A 79 3.53 -3.00 -9.27
C GLY A 79 2.38 -2.64 -8.33
N TYR A 80 2.02 -3.54 -7.40
CA TYR A 80 0.98 -3.28 -6.41
C TYR A 80 1.46 -3.56 -4.99
N SER A 81 0.81 -2.90 -4.04
CA SER A 81 0.90 -3.22 -2.62
C SER A 81 -0.47 -3.59 -2.08
N CYS A 82 -0.51 -4.47 -1.09
CA CYS A 82 -1.74 -4.75 -0.35
C CYS A 82 -1.48 -4.75 1.16
N THR A 83 -2.49 -4.36 1.90
CA THR A 83 -2.54 -4.53 3.35
C THR A 83 -3.65 -5.51 3.67
N LEU A 84 -3.32 -6.49 4.51
CA LEU A 84 -4.28 -7.40 5.12
C LEU A 84 -4.22 -7.22 6.63
N ALA A 85 -5.38 -7.15 7.30
CA ALA A 85 -5.45 -7.00 8.74
C ALA A 85 -6.61 -7.81 9.33
N ASN A 86 -6.46 -8.20 10.60
CA ASN A 86 -7.47 -9.03 11.28
C ASN A 86 -8.73 -8.24 11.64
N ASN A 87 -8.59 -6.95 11.97
CA ASN A 87 -9.75 -6.13 12.31
C ASN A 87 -10.27 -5.38 11.08
N PRO A 88 -11.60 -5.18 10.97
CA PRO A 88 -12.21 -4.55 9.79
C PRO A 88 -11.87 -3.06 9.61
N ASP A 89 -11.28 -2.42 10.60
CA ASP A 89 -10.77 -1.05 10.54
C ASP A 89 -9.28 -0.97 10.10
N GLY A 90 -8.65 -2.12 9.82
CA GLY A 90 -7.25 -2.21 9.42
C GLY A 90 -6.27 -2.32 10.60
N THR A 91 -6.78 -2.36 11.84
CA THR A 91 -5.98 -2.57 13.05
C THR A 91 -5.83 -4.07 13.39
N GLY A 92 -5.26 -4.35 14.54
CA GLY A 92 -4.91 -5.70 14.96
C GLY A 92 -3.63 -6.18 14.26
N PHE A 93 -3.44 -7.49 14.22
CA PHE A 93 -2.31 -8.01 13.46
C PHE A 93 -2.51 -7.73 11.96
N SER A 94 -1.52 -7.10 11.37
CA SER A 94 -1.59 -6.69 9.97
C SER A 94 -0.25 -6.87 9.26
N ARG A 95 -0.30 -7.05 7.95
CA ARG A 95 0.88 -7.07 7.09
C ARG A 95 0.64 -6.30 5.81
N VAL A 96 1.70 -5.63 5.37
CA VAL A 96 1.79 -5.02 4.05
C VAL A 96 2.69 -5.88 3.17
N TYR A 97 2.22 -6.18 1.98
CA TYR A 97 2.98 -6.85 0.93
C TYR A 97 3.19 -5.89 -0.22
N ILE A 98 4.41 -5.78 -0.69
CA ILE A 98 4.81 -4.88 -1.77
C ILE A 98 5.47 -5.70 -2.87
N ALA A 99 4.81 -5.81 -4.00
CA ALA A 99 5.27 -6.53 -5.17
C ALA A 99 6.08 -5.59 -6.10
N SER A 100 7.25 -5.14 -5.64
CA SER A 100 8.09 -4.19 -6.40
C SER A 100 8.79 -4.84 -7.60
N ASP A 101 9.29 -6.04 -7.45
CA ASP A 101 10.18 -6.68 -8.42
C ASP A 101 9.54 -7.83 -9.18
N ALA A 102 8.64 -8.56 -8.54
CA ALA A 102 7.93 -9.71 -9.09
C ALA A 102 6.53 -9.83 -8.46
N ASP A 103 5.68 -10.67 -9.04
CA ASP A 103 4.45 -11.09 -8.39
C ASP A 103 4.76 -11.75 -7.04
N ILE A 104 3.93 -11.50 -6.04
CA ILE A 104 4.00 -12.18 -4.74
C ILE A 104 2.96 -13.28 -4.72
N GLU A 105 3.39 -14.47 -4.38
CA GLU A 105 2.54 -15.63 -4.19
C GLU A 105 2.63 -16.10 -2.73
N VAL A 106 1.49 -16.11 -2.04
CA VAL A 106 1.37 -16.57 -0.66
C VAL A 106 0.45 -17.78 -0.64
N PRO A 107 0.99 -19.00 -0.70
CA PRO A 107 0.19 -20.22 -0.77
C PRO A 107 -0.48 -20.57 0.55
N GLU A 108 -0.03 -20.00 1.64
CA GLU A 108 -0.58 -20.17 2.98
C GLU A 108 -0.41 -18.88 3.78
N MET A 109 -1.47 -18.44 4.45
CA MET A 109 -1.42 -17.24 5.28
C MET A 109 -0.44 -17.44 6.43
N PRO A 110 0.42 -16.44 6.73
CA PRO A 110 1.37 -16.54 7.82
C PRO A 110 0.67 -16.52 9.19
N GLU A 111 1.34 -17.08 10.18
CA GLU A 111 0.91 -17.03 11.58
C GLU A 111 0.53 -15.60 12.01
N GLY A 112 -0.59 -15.45 12.67
CA GLY A 112 -1.14 -14.18 13.12
C GLY A 112 -2.07 -13.51 12.11
N LEU A 113 -2.14 -13.96 10.87
CA LEU A 113 -2.98 -13.39 9.83
C LEU A 113 -4.06 -14.39 9.34
N GLU A 114 -4.53 -15.24 10.24
CA GLU A 114 -5.55 -16.27 9.90
C GLU A 114 -6.97 -15.72 9.82
N PHE A 115 -7.21 -14.52 10.39
CA PHE A 115 -8.56 -13.95 10.54
C PHE A 115 -8.67 -12.59 9.85
N VAL A 116 -8.42 -12.54 8.55
CA VAL A 116 -8.44 -11.29 7.80
C VAL A 116 -9.85 -10.77 7.63
N SER A 117 -10.12 -9.57 8.14
CA SER A 117 -11.37 -8.80 7.98
C SER A 117 -11.16 -7.45 7.31
N PHE A 118 -9.93 -7.15 6.88
CA PHE A 118 -9.60 -5.94 6.14
C PHE A 118 -8.62 -6.24 5.03
N VAL A 119 -8.94 -5.75 3.84
CA VAL A 119 -8.06 -5.82 2.66
C VAL A 119 -8.10 -4.48 1.94
N ARG A 120 -6.95 -3.98 1.52
CA ARG A 120 -6.83 -2.88 0.58
C ARG A 120 -5.71 -3.16 -0.41
N VAL A 121 -5.84 -2.63 -1.61
CA VAL A 121 -4.84 -2.76 -2.68
C VAL A 121 -4.58 -1.41 -3.29
N PHE A 122 -3.30 -1.07 -3.45
CA PHE A 122 -2.87 0.15 -4.13
C PHE A 122 -1.87 -0.18 -5.21
N ARG A 123 -1.75 0.73 -6.17
CA ARG A 123 -0.58 0.72 -7.04
C ARG A 123 0.64 1.07 -6.22
N TRP A 124 1.67 0.27 -6.40
CA TRP A 124 2.97 0.60 -5.89
C TRP A 124 3.75 1.29 -7.01
N GLU A 125 3.53 2.57 -7.15
CA GLU A 125 4.27 3.41 -8.10
C GLU A 125 5.55 3.90 -7.42
N TRP A 126 6.45 2.97 -7.14
CA TRP A 126 7.75 3.33 -6.60
C TRP A 126 8.62 3.93 -7.70
N VAL A 127 8.38 5.18 -8.00
CA VAL A 127 9.17 5.92 -8.99
C VAL A 127 10.43 6.52 -8.39
N SER A 128 10.53 6.62 -7.06
CA SER A 128 11.67 7.22 -6.38
C SER A 128 11.75 6.75 -4.93
N LYS A 129 12.96 6.47 -4.44
CA LYS A 129 13.21 6.31 -3.00
C LYS A 129 13.18 7.65 -2.26
N LYS A 130 12.94 8.73 -2.95
CA LYS A 130 12.96 10.08 -2.43
C LYS A 130 11.72 10.35 -1.62
N GLY A 131 11.95 10.71 -0.37
CA GLY A 131 10.94 11.26 0.53
C GLY A 131 11.24 12.70 0.89
N ILE A 132 10.26 13.38 1.45
CA ILE A 132 10.39 14.76 1.94
C ILE A 132 9.64 14.95 3.26
N CYS A 133 10.21 15.78 4.13
CA CYS A 133 9.51 16.25 5.31
C CYS A 133 8.74 17.52 4.96
N ASN A 134 7.59 17.41 4.42
CA ASN A 134 6.54 18.39 4.14
C ASN A 134 5.67 17.90 2.98
N GLY A 135 4.46 17.46 3.27
CA GLY A 135 3.53 16.91 2.27
C GLY A 135 3.16 17.88 1.14
N GLY A 136 3.11 19.18 1.43
CA GLY A 136 2.80 20.20 0.42
C GLY A 136 3.85 20.32 -0.69
N LEU A 137 5.05 19.82 -0.47
CA LEU A 137 6.14 19.84 -1.45
C LEU A 137 6.35 18.50 -2.16
N ALA A 138 5.65 17.45 -1.77
CA ALA A 138 5.88 16.10 -2.29
C ALA A 138 5.74 16.02 -3.82
N ALA A 139 4.70 16.62 -4.37
CA ALA A 139 4.47 16.66 -5.82
C ALA A 139 5.55 17.46 -6.56
N ILE A 140 5.89 18.65 -6.04
CA ILE A 140 6.86 19.56 -6.68
C ILE A 140 8.26 18.94 -6.71
N THR A 141 8.59 18.17 -5.67
CA THR A 141 9.90 17.53 -5.54
C THR A 141 9.98 16.16 -6.16
N ASN A 142 8.90 15.64 -6.74
CA ASN A 142 8.82 14.26 -7.22
C ASN A 142 9.18 13.24 -6.12
N SER A 143 8.64 13.44 -4.95
CA SER A 143 8.82 12.50 -3.83
C SER A 143 7.71 11.46 -3.88
N SER A 144 8.02 10.22 -3.58
CA SER A 144 7.05 9.13 -3.51
C SER A 144 6.45 8.94 -2.11
N TRP A 145 7.05 9.55 -1.11
CA TRP A 145 6.55 9.55 0.26
C TRP A 145 6.90 10.86 0.98
N TYR A 146 6.16 11.12 2.04
CA TYR A 146 6.48 12.26 2.91
C TYR A 146 6.11 11.97 4.37
N ASN A 147 6.71 12.72 5.27
CA ASN A 147 6.28 12.87 6.66
C ASN A 147 6.09 14.36 6.99
N ASP A 148 5.48 14.65 8.10
CA ASP A 148 5.25 16.01 8.60
C ASP A 148 5.55 16.13 10.10
N TRP A 149 6.41 15.26 10.61
CA TRP A 149 6.80 15.18 12.02
C TRP A 149 5.67 14.71 12.96
N ALA A 150 4.58 14.23 12.43
CA ALA A 150 3.41 13.85 13.22
C ALA A 150 3.01 12.40 12.97
N ALA A 151 2.25 11.86 13.92
CA ALA A 151 1.56 10.58 13.75
C ALA A 151 0.19 10.77 13.07
N GLY A 152 -0.35 11.98 13.16
CA GLY A 152 -1.73 12.31 12.80
C GLY A 152 -1.99 12.77 11.37
N GLY A 153 -0.97 13.20 10.61
CA GLY A 153 -1.12 13.61 9.21
C GLY A 153 -1.58 12.45 8.32
N ALA A 154 -2.20 12.71 7.22
CA ALA A 154 -2.61 11.71 6.26
C ALA A 154 -2.80 12.29 4.88
N THR A 155 -2.64 11.43 3.88
CA THR A 155 -3.18 11.68 2.56
C THR A 155 -3.95 10.45 2.11
N ASP A 156 -5.09 10.69 1.48
CA ASP A 156 -5.81 9.67 0.73
C ASP A 156 -5.32 9.63 -0.73
N ASN A 157 -4.33 10.44 -1.06
CA ASN A 157 -3.74 10.44 -2.39
C ASN A 157 -2.82 9.22 -2.56
N PRO A 158 -3.16 8.27 -3.44
CA PRO A 158 -2.36 7.08 -3.67
C PRO A 158 -1.00 7.34 -4.34
N ASP A 159 -0.79 8.55 -4.88
CA ASP A 159 0.47 8.93 -5.52
C ASP A 159 1.59 9.19 -4.50
N PHE A 160 1.23 9.40 -3.24
CA PHE A 160 2.17 9.67 -2.16
C PHE A 160 1.88 8.78 -0.96
N GLU A 161 2.90 8.14 -0.43
CA GLU A 161 2.80 7.48 0.85
C GLU A 161 2.99 8.51 1.97
N TYR A 162 2.03 8.61 2.87
CA TYR A 162 2.25 9.27 4.14
C TYR A 162 2.91 8.32 5.13
N VAL A 163 4.07 8.70 5.65
CA VAL A 163 4.82 7.93 6.64
C VAL A 163 4.72 8.65 7.98
N PRO A 164 3.83 8.21 8.88
CA PRO A 164 3.69 8.82 10.20
C PRO A 164 4.95 8.63 11.01
N MET A 165 5.21 9.57 11.90
CA MET A 165 6.33 9.55 12.80
C MET A 165 5.84 9.64 14.25
N ARG A 166 6.35 8.78 15.12
CA ARG A 166 6.32 9.03 16.54
C ARG A 166 7.62 9.71 16.94
N HIS A 167 7.58 11.05 17.02
CA HIS A 167 8.77 11.86 17.24
C HIS A 167 9.45 11.56 18.58
N ASN A 168 8.67 11.47 19.68
CA ASN A 168 9.15 11.11 21.01
C ASN A 168 7.99 10.62 21.92
N LEU A 169 8.26 10.33 23.18
CA LEU A 169 7.27 9.86 24.13
C LEU A 169 6.18 10.87 24.46
N GLY A 170 6.48 12.17 24.37
CA GLY A 170 5.55 13.26 24.68
C GLY A 170 4.62 13.67 23.54
N TRP A 171 4.83 13.10 22.34
CA TRP A 171 4.01 13.36 21.16
C TRP A 171 2.95 12.29 20.98
N ASP A 172 2.25 12.35 19.85
CA ASP A 172 1.16 11.41 19.52
C ASP A 172 1.56 9.95 19.78
N SER A 173 0.65 9.20 20.35
CA SER A 173 0.88 7.80 20.68
C SER A 173 0.87 6.89 19.45
N PHE A 174 1.39 5.69 19.60
CA PHE A 174 1.23 4.64 18.57
C PHE A 174 -0.23 4.27 18.31
N GLU A 175 -1.13 4.50 19.25
CA GLU A 175 -2.56 4.30 19.04
C GLU A 175 -3.10 5.18 17.92
N THR A 176 -2.62 6.42 17.79
CA THR A 176 -2.97 7.30 16.67
C THR A 176 -2.56 6.70 15.34
N ILE A 177 -1.40 6.05 15.28
CA ILE A 177 -0.93 5.35 14.09
C ILE A 177 -1.75 4.07 13.85
N ASN A 178 -2.03 3.31 14.89
CA ASN A 178 -2.77 2.04 14.80
C ASN A 178 -4.22 2.22 14.31
N THR A 179 -4.80 3.40 14.50
CA THR A 179 -6.14 3.69 13.95
C THR A 179 -6.15 3.92 12.45
N ARG A 180 -4.97 4.00 11.83
CA ARG A 180 -4.84 4.25 10.39
C ARG A 180 -4.78 2.96 9.61
N ASN A 181 -5.53 2.91 8.55
CA ASN A 181 -5.58 1.77 7.65
C ASN A 181 -4.83 1.99 6.32
N ASN A 182 -4.17 3.15 6.17
CA ASN A 182 -3.43 3.53 4.96
C ASN A 182 -1.94 3.73 5.21
N VAL A 183 -1.40 3.20 6.30
CA VAL A 183 0.01 3.29 6.68
C VAL A 183 0.72 2.00 6.33
N SER A 184 1.79 2.09 5.54
CA SER A 184 2.65 0.95 5.20
C SER A 184 3.99 1.00 5.93
N HIS A 185 4.45 2.19 6.28
CA HIS A 185 5.71 2.43 6.99
C HIS A 185 5.50 3.41 8.13
N VAL A 186 6.33 3.34 9.15
CA VAL A 186 6.33 4.23 10.32
C VAL A 186 7.76 4.63 10.63
N LEU A 187 7.98 5.91 10.86
CA LEU A 187 9.24 6.42 11.41
C LEU A 187 9.22 6.32 12.93
N GLY A 188 10.33 5.89 13.49
CA GLY A 188 10.54 5.85 14.93
C GLY A 188 10.86 7.22 15.53
N TYR A 189 11.42 7.21 16.72
CA TYR A 189 11.79 8.42 17.43
C TYR A 189 12.88 9.20 16.68
N ASN A 190 12.76 10.53 16.72
CA ASN A 190 13.77 11.39 16.15
C ASN A 190 15.00 11.43 17.06
N GLU A 191 16.17 11.11 16.51
CA GLU A 191 17.47 11.20 17.20
C GLU A 191 17.41 10.64 18.64
N PRO A 192 17.03 9.36 18.84
CA PRO A 192 16.76 8.80 20.17
C PRO A 192 18.00 8.73 21.07
N ASP A 193 19.18 8.86 20.50
CA ASP A 193 20.48 8.89 21.18
C ASP A 193 20.97 10.31 21.51
N HIS A 194 20.23 11.34 21.10
CA HIS A 194 20.57 12.74 21.34
C HIS A 194 19.86 13.27 22.59
N THR A 195 20.61 13.80 23.55
CA THR A 195 20.10 14.19 24.87
C THR A 195 18.97 15.23 24.85
N ASP A 196 18.89 16.06 23.81
CA ASP A 196 17.91 17.14 23.65
C ASP A 196 16.76 16.77 22.68
N GLN A 197 16.68 15.52 22.27
CA GLN A 197 15.68 15.04 21.30
C GLN A 197 14.75 13.98 21.92
N ALA A 198 14.46 12.91 21.23
CA ALA A 198 13.53 11.86 21.64
C ALA A 198 14.17 10.81 22.57
N ASN A 199 14.79 11.27 23.62
CA ASN A 199 15.53 10.44 24.58
C ASN A 199 14.58 9.85 25.64
#